data_038b471032806746d6d095089bbd7f75
#
_entry.id   038b471032806746d6d095089bbd7f75
#
_cell.length_a   1.000
_cell.length_b   1.000
_cell.length_c   1.000
_cell.angle_alpha   90.00
_cell.angle_beta   90.00
_cell.angle_gamma   90.00
#
_symmetry.space_group_name_H-M   'P 1'
#
loop_
_entity.id
_entity.type
_entity.pdbx_description
1 polymer ?
#
loop_
_entity_poly.entity_id
_entity_poly.type
_entity_poly.pdbx_seq_one_letter_code
_entity_poly.pdbx_strand_id
1 'polypeptide(L)'
;MDCSSNINDVIVIGGGINGTGIALDAAGRGLKVLLCEQGDLGSATSSNSSKLIHGGLRYLEHYDFRLVRESLAEREVLLSKAPHLITPMRFRIPHRPHLRPAWMIRLGLFLYDNLSKRVTLKSSCSIKFAADSPLLPHIKRGFEYSDGWVDDSRLVVLNAVGAKQKGADILTQTRCVQIKRVNCLWQVTLENSITGALEQVRARALVNAAGPWVSSLYRDAMHKEAPKQVRLIKGSHIVVPRIHTEKEAYLLQNEDGRVVFLIPFEDKFSLIGTTDIEHKGDPSNVEISDAEIDYILRISNEHFKHQLTAKDVYWAFSGVRPLLDDESDSPQAVTRDYTFEVEASAGMAPMLSVFGGKLTTYRKLSELAVNGLVEYFAHAGPAWTKHATLPGGDFSNQASLQSQLKSNYPWLPIELCARYVRSYGTLSYQILSEARVLADLGQHFGAGLYALEINYLVAHEWARNLDDILWRRSKLGLSMSSTEQANLADYLHTLHLNEARAQPIKRA
;
A
#
# COMPACT_ATOMS: atom_id res chain seq x y z
N MET A 1 37.49 13.35 17.02
CA MET A 1 36.46 13.25 15.96
C MET A 1 35.13 13.45 16.64
N ASP A 2 34.42 14.49 16.26
CA ASP A 2 33.17 14.90 16.89
C ASP A 2 32.06 13.84 16.59
N CYS A 3 31.76 13.02 17.59
CA CYS A 3 30.77 11.92 17.45
C CYS A 3 29.30 12.40 17.38
N SER A 4 29.08 13.73 17.39
CA SER A 4 27.73 14.31 17.45
C SER A 4 27.04 14.45 16.08
N SER A 5 27.77 14.47 14.98
CA SER A 5 27.26 14.82 13.64
C SER A 5 26.46 13.70 12.95
N ASN A 6 26.46 12.48 13.48
CA ASN A 6 25.82 11.32 12.78
C ASN A 6 24.75 10.59 13.62
N ILE A 7 24.06 11.31 14.52
CA ILE A 7 22.95 10.75 15.29
C ILE A 7 21.64 11.15 14.62
N ASN A 8 20.80 10.16 14.32
CA ASN A 8 19.42 10.39 13.88
C ASN A 8 18.53 10.68 15.09
N ASP A 9 17.45 11.42 14.89
CA ASP A 9 16.41 11.53 15.91
C ASP A 9 15.64 10.21 15.96
N VAL A 10 15.22 9.69 14.80
CA VAL A 10 14.43 8.46 14.71
C VAL A 10 15.00 7.55 13.63
N ILE A 11 15.16 6.25 13.97
CA ILE A 11 15.32 5.19 12.96
C ILE A 11 13.99 4.45 12.86
N VAL A 12 13.47 4.30 11.64
CA VAL A 12 12.26 3.52 11.32
C VAL A 12 12.66 2.23 10.61
N ILE A 13 12.28 1.09 11.17
CA ILE A 13 12.55 -0.23 10.60
C ILE A 13 11.29 -0.74 9.91
N GLY A 14 11.37 -0.94 8.60
CA GLY A 14 10.29 -1.42 7.73
C GLY A 14 9.76 -0.35 6.77
N GLY A 15 9.83 -0.64 5.46
CA GLY A 15 9.42 0.21 4.34
C GLY A 15 7.99 -0.08 3.83
N GLY A 16 7.12 -0.63 4.67
CA GLY A 16 5.69 -0.76 4.40
C GLY A 16 4.93 0.56 4.63
N ILE A 17 3.59 0.52 4.46
CA ILE A 17 2.76 1.72 4.55
C ILE A 17 2.84 2.44 5.91
N ASN A 18 2.96 1.68 7.02
CA ASN A 18 3.09 2.27 8.35
C ASN A 18 4.46 2.95 8.52
N GLY A 19 5.56 2.26 8.15
CA GLY A 19 6.90 2.82 8.30
C GLY A 19 7.16 4.03 7.43
N THR A 20 6.76 3.99 6.15
CA THR A 20 6.90 5.14 5.24
C THR A 20 6.01 6.31 5.65
N GLY A 21 4.81 6.04 6.17
CA GLY A 21 3.94 7.07 6.72
C GLY A 21 4.50 7.72 7.98
N ILE A 22 5.08 6.93 8.90
CA ILE A 22 5.74 7.45 10.12
C ILE A 22 6.99 8.27 9.75
N ALA A 23 7.80 7.77 8.80
CA ALA A 23 8.97 8.51 8.33
C ALA A 23 8.58 9.86 7.70
N LEU A 24 7.50 9.90 6.91
CA LEU A 24 6.98 11.12 6.32
C LEU A 24 6.49 12.09 7.39
N ASP A 25 5.70 11.64 8.35
CA ASP A 25 5.15 12.50 9.41
C ASP A 25 6.29 13.07 10.28
N ALA A 26 7.22 12.22 10.72
CA ALA A 26 8.36 12.60 11.55
C ALA A 26 9.32 13.59 10.85
N ALA A 27 9.70 13.31 9.60
CA ALA A 27 10.56 14.20 8.83
C ALA A 27 9.91 15.56 8.56
N GLY A 28 8.60 15.57 8.27
CA GLY A 28 7.87 16.82 8.09
C GLY A 28 7.68 17.64 9.37
N ARG A 29 7.89 17.05 10.54
CA ARG A 29 7.98 17.75 11.83
C ARG A 29 9.39 18.22 12.16
N GLY A 30 10.35 18.06 11.25
CA GLY A 30 11.74 18.51 11.41
C GLY A 30 12.66 17.53 12.12
N LEU A 31 12.23 16.29 12.33
CA LEU A 31 13.09 15.25 12.90
C LEU A 31 14.04 14.69 11.83
N LYS A 32 15.28 14.39 12.22
CA LYS A 32 16.25 13.69 11.38
C LYS A 32 15.91 12.19 11.38
N VAL A 33 15.36 11.70 10.26
CA VAL A 33 14.83 10.35 10.11
C VAL A 33 15.70 9.51 9.20
N LEU A 34 15.96 8.25 9.61
CA LEU A 34 16.47 7.21 8.75
C LEU A 34 15.44 6.08 8.70
N LEU A 35 15.02 5.66 7.51
CA LEU A 35 14.20 4.47 7.29
C LEU A 35 15.04 3.39 6.63
N CYS A 36 15.01 2.16 7.15
CA CYS A 36 15.61 0.99 6.51
C CYS A 36 14.54 -0.05 6.16
N GLU A 37 14.67 -0.63 4.95
CA GLU A 37 13.82 -1.69 4.41
C GLU A 37 14.71 -2.79 3.82
N GLN A 38 14.49 -4.04 4.25
CA GLN A 38 15.31 -5.18 3.82
C GLN A 38 15.20 -5.53 2.33
N GLY A 39 14.06 -5.22 1.73
CA GLY A 39 13.78 -5.41 0.32
C GLY A 39 13.45 -4.11 -0.39
N ASP A 40 12.43 -4.13 -1.24
CA ASP A 40 11.86 -2.94 -1.85
C ASP A 40 10.70 -2.37 -1.02
N LEU A 41 10.42 -1.09 -1.19
CA LEU A 41 9.31 -0.40 -0.55
C LEU A 41 7.98 -1.11 -0.84
N GLY A 42 7.25 -1.45 0.22
CA GLY A 42 5.95 -2.10 0.11
C GLY A 42 5.98 -3.53 -0.42
N SER A 43 7.12 -4.21 -0.48
CA SER A 43 7.27 -5.54 -1.09
C SER A 43 6.49 -6.67 -0.42
N ALA A 44 6.02 -6.47 0.82
CA ALA A 44 5.24 -7.46 1.58
C ALA A 44 3.73 -7.16 1.56
N THR A 45 3.10 -7.04 2.73
CA THR A 45 1.64 -6.85 2.91
C THR A 45 1.10 -5.65 2.14
N SER A 46 1.85 -4.55 2.08
CA SER A 46 1.35 -3.24 1.63
C SER A 46 1.05 -3.15 0.14
N SER A 47 1.63 -4.01 -0.72
CA SER A 47 1.31 -4.10 -2.16
C SER A 47 0.36 -5.25 -2.50
N ASN A 48 0.09 -6.13 -1.52
CA ASN A 48 -0.73 -7.32 -1.68
C ASN A 48 -2.13 -7.15 -1.03
N SER A 49 -2.65 -5.92 -1.00
CA SER A 49 -3.97 -5.59 -0.49
C SER A 49 -5.07 -5.77 -1.55
N SER A 50 -6.33 -5.65 -1.14
CA SER A 50 -7.47 -5.56 -2.08
C SER A 50 -7.54 -4.21 -2.82
N LYS A 51 -6.56 -3.33 -2.65
CA LYS A 51 -6.44 -2.01 -3.29
C LYS A 51 -7.62 -1.08 -3.00
N LEU A 52 -8.10 -1.11 -1.75
CA LEU A 52 -9.24 -0.34 -1.29
C LEU A 52 -8.90 0.56 -0.10
N ILE A 53 -9.39 1.79 -0.17
CA ILE A 53 -9.53 2.71 0.96
C ILE A 53 -10.98 2.69 1.37
N HIS A 54 -11.30 1.95 2.42
CA HIS A 54 -12.68 1.65 2.79
C HIS A 54 -12.93 1.75 4.30
N GLY A 55 -14.15 2.09 4.68
CA GLY A 55 -14.55 2.17 6.09
C GLY A 55 -14.69 0.81 6.78
N GLY A 56 -14.77 -0.28 6.01
CA GLY A 56 -14.96 -1.62 6.56
C GLY A 56 -16.40 -1.88 7.01
N LEU A 57 -17.34 -1.87 6.06
CA LEU A 57 -18.77 -2.09 6.32
C LEU A 57 -19.04 -3.31 7.21
N ARG A 58 -18.26 -4.40 7.03
CA ARG A 58 -18.37 -5.64 7.82
C ARG A 58 -18.07 -5.44 9.31
N TYR A 59 -17.23 -4.47 9.69
CA TYR A 59 -16.89 -4.25 11.10
C TYR A 59 -18.07 -3.71 11.92
N LEU A 60 -19.11 -3.19 11.27
CA LEU A 60 -20.37 -2.84 11.94
C LEU A 60 -21.07 -4.07 12.54
N GLU A 61 -20.87 -5.26 11.96
CA GLU A 61 -21.39 -6.53 12.50
C GLU A 61 -20.69 -6.94 13.81
N HIS A 62 -19.45 -6.45 14.02
CA HIS A 62 -18.67 -6.65 15.23
C HIS A 62 -18.74 -5.47 16.21
N TYR A 63 -19.62 -4.50 15.95
CA TYR A 63 -19.80 -3.27 16.75
C TYR A 63 -18.55 -2.38 16.86
N ASP A 64 -17.60 -2.49 15.94
CA ASP A 64 -16.36 -1.68 15.86
C ASP A 64 -16.61 -0.26 15.32
N PHE A 65 -17.59 0.46 15.90
CA PHE A 65 -18.00 1.78 15.40
C PHE A 65 -16.88 2.82 15.40
N ARG A 66 -15.98 2.76 16.38
CA ARG A 66 -14.82 3.67 16.46
C ARG A 66 -13.91 3.50 15.24
N LEU A 67 -13.55 2.27 14.93
CA LEU A 67 -12.67 1.91 13.81
C LEU A 67 -13.31 2.26 12.46
N VAL A 68 -14.63 2.00 12.31
CA VAL A 68 -15.38 2.38 11.10
C VAL A 68 -15.39 3.89 10.94
N ARG A 69 -15.70 4.66 12.00
CA ARG A 69 -15.72 6.12 11.98
C ARG A 69 -14.37 6.72 11.60
N GLU A 70 -13.29 6.23 12.17
CA GLU A 70 -11.92 6.66 11.85
C GLU A 70 -11.59 6.34 10.40
N SER A 71 -11.86 5.11 9.95
CA SER A 71 -11.61 4.69 8.56
C SER A 71 -12.38 5.53 7.55
N LEU A 72 -13.64 5.86 7.82
CA LEU A 72 -14.46 6.72 6.97
C LEU A 72 -13.93 8.17 6.92
N ALA A 73 -13.46 8.70 8.04
CA ALA A 73 -12.85 10.02 8.09
C ALA A 73 -11.53 10.08 7.32
N GLU A 74 -10.66 9.10 7.52
CA GLU A 74 -9.37 9.00 6.82
C GLU A 74 -9.55 8.74 5.32
N ARG A 75 -10.58 8.02 4.90
CA ARG A 75 -10.92 7.83 3.49
C ARG A 75 -11.09 9.17 2.76
N GLU A 76 -11.84 10.12 3.32
CA GLU A 76 -12.01 11.45 2.72
C GLU A 76 -10.70 12.26 2.71
N VAL A 77 -9.90 12.16 3.77
CA VAL A 77 -8.56 12.79 3.83
C VAL A 77 -7.67 12.23 2.72
N LEU A 78 -7.62 10.91 2.54
CA LEU A 78 -6.76 10.27 1.57
C LEU A 78 -7.18 10.55 0.12
N LEU A 79 -8.49 10.62 -0.16
CA LEU A 79 -9.02 11.04 -1.47
C LEU A 79 -8.54 12.45 -1.88
N SER A 80 -8.44 13.36 -0.92
CA SER A 80 -7.94 14.72 -1.17
C SER A 80 -6.41 14.79 -1.22
N LYS A 81 -5.74 13.93 -0.44
CA LYS A 81 -4.28 13.93 -0.27
C LYS A 81 -3.53 13.37 -1.49
N ALA A 82 -4.11 12.39 -2.15
CA ALA A 82 -3.49 11.69 -3.29
C ALA A 82 -4.51 11.42 -4.42
N PRO A 83 -5.08 12.45 -5.05
CA PRO A 83 -6.16 12.30 -6.02
C PRO A 83 -5.75 11.59 -7.32
N HIS A 84 -4.46 11.41 -7.57
CA HIS A 84 -3.94 10.58 -8.65
C HIS A 84 -3.95 9.10 -8.32
N LEU A 85 -3.70 8.73 -7.06
CA LEU A 85 -3.61 7.34 -6.63
C LEU A 85 -4.92 6.79 -6.05
N ILE A 86 -5.75 7.67 -5.48
CA ILE A 86 -6.96 7.28 -4.77
C ILE A 86 -8.16 7.92 -5.44
N THR A 87 -9.05 7.08 -5.94
CA THR A 87 -10.22 7.52 -6.70
C THR A 87 -11.51 6.98 -6.10
N PRO A 88 -12.61 7.78 -6.15
CA PRO A 88 -13.93 7.29 -5.77
C PRO A 88 -14.34 6.07 -6.58
N MET A 89 -14.84 5.05 -5.90
CA MET A 89 -15.38 3.85 -6.53
C MET A 89 -16.75 3.50 -5.95
N ARG A 90 -17.68 3.13 -6.82
CA ARG A 90 -18.98 2.61 -6.41
C ARG A 90 -18.90 1.10 -6.27
N PHE A 91 -19.59 0.57 -5.25
CA PHE A 91 -19.67 -0.85 -4.94
C PHE A 91 -21.13 -1.28 -4.96
N ARG A 92 -21.40 -2.36 -5.67
CA ARG A 92 -22.72 -3.01 -5.70
C ARG A 92 -22.69 -4.26 -4.83
N ILE A 93 -23.71 -4.40 -3.98
CA ILE A 93 -23.96 -5.58 -3.16
C ILE A 93 -25.16 -6.31 -3.75
N PRO A 94 -24.97 -7.41 -4.50
CA PRO A 94 -26.06 -8.26 -4.95
C PRO A 94 -26.79 -8.87 -3.75
N HIS A 95 -28.11 -8.67 -3.66
CA HIS A 95 -28.87 -9.15 -2.52
C HIS A 95 -29.28 -10.62 -2.71
N ARG A 96 -28.83 -11.45 -1.79
CA ARG A 96 -29.20 -12.87 -1.65
C ARG A 96 -30.01 -13.03 -0.34
N PRO A 97 -31.35 -13.21 -0.42
CA PRO A 97 -32.26 -13.11 0.74
C PRO A 97 -31.94 -14.10 1.87
N HIS A 98 -31.36 -15.27 1.54
CA HIS A 98 -31.02 -16.32 2.49
C HIS A 98 -29.76 -16.00 3.32
N LEU A 99 -28.95 -14.98 2.92
CA LEU A 99 -27.74 -14.60 3.64
C LEU A 99 -28.03 -13.53 4.71
N ARG A 100 -28.47 -12.36 4.27
CA ARG A 100 -28.79 -11.23 5.17
C ARG A 100 -30.07 -10.55 4.73
N PRO A 101 -30.98 -10.21 5.66
CA PRO A 101 -32.20 -9.46 5.32
C PRO A 101 -31.87 -8.08 4.72
N ALA A 102 -32.64 -7.66 3.71
CA ALA A 102 -32.43 -6.39 3.03
C ALA A 102 -32.46 -5.17 3.97
N TRP A 103 -33.33 -5.18 4.99
CA TRP A 103 -33.43 -4.11 5.97
C TRP A 103 -32.14 -3.97 6.81
N MET A 104 -31.49 -5.09 7.16
CA MET A 104 -30.25 -5.10 7.93
C MET A 104 -29.11 -4.48 7.11
N ILE A 105 -28.97 -4.87 5.82
CA ILE A 105 -27.99 -4.27 4.92
C ILE A 105 -28.26 -2.77 4.79
N ARG A 106 -29.52 -2.37 4.63
CA ARG A 106 -29.91 -0.94 4.52
C ARG A 106 -29.59 -0.14 5.77
N LEU A 107 -29.83 -0.70 6.95
CA LEU A 107 -29.47 -0.09 8.22
C LEU A 107 -27.93 0.04 8.36
N GLY A 108 -27.18 -1.00 8.03
CA GLY A 108 -25.73 -0.95 8.04
C GLY A 108 -25.18 0.11 7.10
N LEU A 109 -25.71 0.22 5.88
CA LEU A 109 -25.34 1.27 4.92
C LEU A 109 -25.74 2.67 5.39
N PHE A 110 -26.89 2.83 6.05
CA PHE A 110 -27.28 4.10 6.65
C PHE A 110 -26.28 4.54 7.74
N LEU A 111 -25.90 3.65 8.64
CA LEU A 111 -24.86 3.92 9.63
C LEU A 111 -23.53 4.26 8.96
N TYR A 112 -23.11 3.48 7.97
CA TYR A 112 -21.89 3.72 7.19
C TYR A 112 -21.85 5.09 6.53
N ASP A 113 -22.98 5.54 6.03
CA ASP A 113 -23.13 6.86 5.42
C ASP A 113 -23.06 8.03 6.42
N ASN A 114 -23.40 7.80 7.70
CA ASN A 114 -23.61 8.87 8.68
C ASN A 114 -22.60 8.86 9.85
N LEU A 115 -21.77 7.81 10.00
CA LEU A 115 -20.76 7.74 11.06
C LEU A 115 -19.63 8.77 10.90
N SER A 116 -19.39 9.28 9.69
CA SER A 116 -18.43 10.34 9.41
C SER A 116 -18.96 11.28 8.33
N LYS A 117 -18.46 12.53 8.33
CA LYS A 117 -18.82 13.51 7.31
C LYS A 117 -18.27 13.05 5.95
N ARG A 118 -19.17 12.94 4.97
CA ARG A 118 -18.82 12.72 3.56
C ARG A 118 -18.65 14.06 2.85
N VAL A 119 -17.64 14.18 2.03
CA VAL A 119 -17.33 15.38 1.23
C VAL A 119 -17.38 15.05 -0.25
N THR A 120 -16.68 13.99 -0.65
CA THR A 120 -16.46 13.61 -2.06
C THR A 120 -17.42 12.52 -2.52
N LEU A 121 -17.78 11.60 -1.63
CA LEU A 121 -18.43 10.35 -1.98
C LEU A 121 -19.96 10.43 -1.94
N LYS A 122 -20.63 9.76 -2.89
CA LYS A 122 -22.11 9.67 -2.94
C LYS A 122 -22.66 8.73 -1.86
N SER A 123 -23.88 8.98 -1.41
CA SER A 123 -24.61 8.11 -0.46
C SER A 123 -24.96 6.76 -1.05
N SER A 124 -25.25 5.82 -0.17
CA SER A 124 -25.77 4.50 -0.52
C SER A 124 -27.24 4.59 -0.98
N CYS A 125 -27.60 3.66 -1.86
CA CYS A 125 -28.99 3.51 -2.34
C CYS A 125 -29.32 2.03 -2.60
N SER A 126 -30.62 1.75 -2.67
CA SER A 126 -31.10 0.46 -3.19
C SER A 126 -31.18 0.52 -4.71
N ILE A 127 -30.79 -0.56 -5.36
CA ILE A 127 -30.81 -0.66 -6.82
C ILE A 127 -31.56 -1.93 -7.28
N LYS A 128 -32.04 -1.88 -8.52
CA LYS A 128 -32.57 -3.06 -9.23
C LYS A 128 -31.64 -3.35 -10.39
N PHE A 129 -31.32 -4.61 -10.58
CA PHE A 129 -30.53 -5.06 -11.71
C PHE A 129 -31.44 -5.34 -12.90
N ALA A 130 -31.09 -4.80 -14.06
CA ALA A 130 -31.79 -5.03 -15.32
C ALA A 130 -31.44 -6.40 -15.92
N ALA A 131 -32.17 -6.85 -16.93
CA ALA A 131 -31.94 -8.14 -17.55
C ALA A 131 -30.56 -8.27 -18.24
N ASP A 132 -30.00 -7.17 -18.70
CA ASP A 132 -28.66 -7.07 -19.31
C ASP A 132 -27.52 -6.98 -18.29
N SER A 133 -27.82 -6.87 -17.00
CA SER A 133 -26.84 -6.93 -15.92
C SER A 133 -25.91 -8.14 -16.07
N PRO A 134 -24.62 -8.04 -15.69
CA PRO A 134 -23.70 -9.17 -15.72
C PRO A 134 -24.04 -10.28 -14.71
N LEU A 135 -24.96 -10.02 -13.77
CA LEU A 135 -25.35 -10.95 -12.72
C LEU A 135 -26.32 -12.04 -13.22
N LEU A 136 -26.34 -13.16 -12.52
CA LEU A 136 -27.29 -14.26 -12.79
C LEU A 136 -28.75 -13.76 -12.69
N PRO A 137 -29.69 -14.31 -13.52
CA PRO A 137 -31.05 -13.77 -13.66
C PRO A 137 -31.89 -13.77 -12.39
N HIS A 138 -31.57 -14.60 -11.41
CA HIS A 138 -32.27 -14.64 -10.12
C HIS A 138 -31.89 -13.48 -9.19
N ILE A 139 -30.76 -12.80 -9.42
CA ILE A 139 -30.29 -11.66 -8.65
C ILE A 139 -30.89 -10.38 -9.23
N LYS A 140 -32.01 -9.91 -8.65
CA LYS A 140 -32.81 -8.80 -9.19
C LYS A 140 -32.64 -7.49 -8.44
N ARG A 141 -32.12 -7.52 -7.23
CA ARG A 141 -31.98 -6.35 -6.34
C ARG A 141 -30.61 -6.32 -5.69
N GLY A 142 -30.23 -5.14 -5.28
CA GLY A 142 -29.00 -4.93 -4.53
C GLY A 142 -28.94 -3.57 -3.91
N PHE A 143 -27.79 -3.27 -3.40
CA PHE A 143 -27.45 -1.96 -2.81
C PHE A 143 -26.20 -1.45 -3.47
N GLU A 144 -26.07 -0.12 -3.47
CA GLU A 144 -24.90 0.55 -3.98
C GLU A 144 -24.39 1.53 -2.94
N TYR A 145 -23.06 1.56 -2.72
CA TYR A 145 -22.40 2.47 -1.79
C TYR A 145 -21.04 2.91 -2.35
N SER A 146 -20.36 3.84 -1.66
CA SER A 146 -19.08 4.38 -2.13
C SER A 146 -17.94 4.10 -1.17
N ASP A 147 -16.80 3.75 -1.74
CA ASP A 147 -15.49 3.72 -1.09
C ASP A 147 -14.42 4.28 -2.04
N GLY A 148 -13.14 4.11 -1.73
CA GLY A 148 -12.02 4.49 -2.58
C GLY A 148 -11.30 3.27 -3.14
N TRP A 149 -10.90 3.34 -4.41
CA TRP A 149 -9.86 2.50 -4.98
C TRP A 149 -8.50 3.17 -4.79
N VAL A 150 -7.44 2.38 -4.65
CA VAL A 150 -6.07 2.91 -4.47
C VAL A 150 -5.03 2.04 -5.18
N ASP A 151 -4.03 2.67 -5.77
CA ASP A 151 -2.76 1.98 -6.03
C ASP A 151 -1.95 1.92 -4.73
N ASP A 152 -2.03 0.78 -4.06
CA ASP A 152 -1.48 0.56 -2.72
C ASP A 152 0.03 0.68 -2.68
N SER A 153 0.73 0.09 -3.64
CA SER A 153 2.19 0.16 -3.70
C SER A 153 2.70 1.55 -4.03
N ARG A 154 2.04 2.26 -4.98
CA ARG A 154 2.36 3.66 -5.26
C ARG A 154 2.16 4.55 -4.03
N LEU A 155 1.12 4.28 -3.23
CA LEU A 155 0.88 5.02 -1.98
C LEU A 155 2.06 4.86 -1.02
N VAL A 156 2.62 3.66 -0.86
CA VAL A 156 3.83 3.43 -0.04
C VAL A 156 5.02 4.21 -0.58
N VAL A 157 5.30 4.07 -1.88
CA VAL A 157 6.44 4.71 -2.54
C VAL A 157 6.38 6.23 -2.40
N LEU A 158 5.20 6.84 -2.64
CA LEU A 158 5.07 8.30 -2.54
C LEU A 158 5.13 8.83 -1.10
N ASN A 159 4.78 8.02 -0.08
CA ASN A 159 5.10 8.38 1.31
C ASN A 159 6.63 8.43 1.54
N ALA A 160 7.39 7.46 1.00
CA ALA A 160 8.85 7.46 1.09
C ALA A 160 9.49 8.63 0.31
N VAL A 161 9.00 8.91 -0.90
CA VAL A 161 9.43 10.09 -1.70
C VAL A 161 9.16 11.38 -0.93
N GLY A 162 7.98 11.53 -0.34
CA GLY A 162 7.64 12.68 0.49
C GLY A 162 8.53 12.80 1.74
N ALA A 163 8.84 11.68 2.39
CA ALA A 163 9.79 11.66 3.51
C ALA A 163 11.19 12.11 3.09
N LYS A 164 11.68 11.63 1.94
CA LYS A 164 12.96 12.05 1.35
C LYS A 164 12.98 13.54 1.02
N GLN A 165 11.90 14.08 0.44
CA GLN A 165 11.75 15.51 0.17
C GLN A 165 11.75 16.37 1.46
N LYS A 166 11.38 15.78 2.61
CA LYS A 166 11.44 16.39 3.95
C LYS A 166 12.76 16.14 4.67
N GLY A 167 13.76 15.53 4.00
CA GLY A 167 15.09 15.31 4.53
C GLY A 167 15.34 13.97 5.21
N ALA A 168 14.41 13.01 5.13
CA ALA A 168 14.67 11.66 5.60
C ALA A 168 15.66 10.91 4.69
N ASP A 169 16.47 10.05 5.29
CA ASP A 169 17.26 9.05 4.58
C ASP A 169 16.48 7.77 4.43
N ILE A 170 16.35 7.27 3.19
CA ILE A 170 15.61 6.05 2.85
C ILE A 170 16.61 5.04 2.30
N LEU A 171 16.75 3.92 3.02
CA LEU A 171 17.66 2.83 2.67
C LEU A 171 16.83 1.58 2.34
N THR A 172 16.66 1.30 1.06
CA THR A 172 16.13 0.02 0.56
C THR A 172 17.24 -1.03 0.49
N GLN A 173 16.90 -2.30 0.34
CA GLN A 173 17.86 -3.43 0.34
C GLN A 173 18.79 -3.39 1.57
N THR A 174 18.24 -2.97 2.71
CA THR A 174 19.01 -2.73 3.93
C THR A 174 18.28 -3.31 5.14
N ARG A 175 18.79 -4.44 5.63
CA ARG A 175 18.20 -5.21 6.72
C ARG A 175 18.77 -4.75 8.06
N CYS A 176 17.91 -4.56 9.06
CA CYS A 176 18.32 -4.39 10.45
C CYS A 176 18.68 -5.76 11.05
N VAL A 177 19.96 -5.98 11.39
CA VAL A 177 20.45 -7.26 11.89
C VAL A 177 20.78 -7.25 13.39
N GLN A 178 21.00 -6.08 13.98
CA GLN A 178 21.25 -5.97 15.42
C GLN A 178 20.78 -4.63 15.97
N ILE A 179 20.20 -4.66 17.17
CA ILE A 179 19.73 -3.48 17.90
C ILE A 179 20.22 -3.55 19.33
N LYS A 180 20.93 -2.53 19.78
CA LYS A 180 21.43 -2.42 21.16
C LYS A 180 21.21 -1.01 21.71
N ARG A 181 20.98 -0.87 23.01
CA ARG A 181 21.08 0.41 23.71
C ARG A 181 22.50 0.63 24.19
N VAL A 182 23.10 1.74 23.80
CA VAL A 182 24.47 2.14 24.18
C VAL A 182 24.46 3.62 24.55
N ASN A 183 24.86 3.98 25.77
CA ASN A 183 24.91 5.37 26.23
C ASN A 183 23.64 6.18 25.95
N CYS A 184 22.48 5.68 26.38
CA CYS A 184 21.17 6.29 26.20
C CYS A 184 20.73 6.51 24.74
N LEU A 185 21.39 5.85 23.78
CA LEU A 185 21.03 5.85 22.36
C LEU A 185 20.76 4.44 21.88
N TRP A 186 19.99 4.33 20.81
CA TRP A 186 19.94 3.13 20.01
C TRP A 186 21.14 3.06 19.07
N GLN A 187 21.83 1.95 19.07
CA GLN A 187 22.85 1.56 18.09
C GLN A 187 22.27 0.41 17.28
N VAL A 188 22.12 0.64 15.97
CA VAL A 188 21.52 -0.31 15.03
C VAL A 188 22.57 -0.70 14.01
N THR A 189 22.77 -2.00 13.82
CA THR A 189 23.61 -2.54 12.73
C THR A 189 22.71 -2.88 11.55
N LEU A 190 23.01 -2.26 10.43
CA LEU A 190 22.35 -2.44 9.15
C LEU A 190 23.23 -3.27 8.23
N GLU A 191 22.62 -4.20 7.49
CA GLU A 191 23.25 -5.03 6.47
C GLU A 191 22.67 -4.70 5.11
N ASN A 192 23.51 -4.29 4.17
CA ASN A 192 23.11 -4.17 2.78
C ASN A 192 22.91 -5.55 2.17
N SER A 193 21.68 -5.90 1.79
CA SER A 193 21.30 -7.24 1.30
C SER A 193 21.95 -7.63 -0.04
N ILE A 194 22.51 -6.66 -0.77
CA ILE A 194 23.18 -6.88 -2.07
C ILE A 194 24.67 -7.13 -1.88
N THR A 195 25.32 -6.33 -1.03
CA THR A 195 26.78 -6.34 -0.87
C THR A 195 27.26 -7.07 0.38
N GLY A 196 26.36 -7.37 1.32
CA GLY A 196 26.70 -7.89 2.65
C GLY A 196 27.42 -6.87 3.55
N ALA A 197 27.58 -5.62 3.12
CA ALA A 197 28.27 -4.58 3.90
C ALA A 197 27.47 -4.23 5.16
N LEU A 198 28.17 -4.14 6.29
CA LEU A 198 27.60 -3.75 7.57
C LEU A 198 27.90 -2.27 7.87
N GLU A 199 26.88 -1.57 8.32
CA GLU A 199 26.97 -0.19 8.78
C GLU A 199 26.34 -0.04 10.17
N GLN A 200 26.96 0.75 11.05
CA GLN A 200 26.38 1.09 12.35
C GLN A 200 25.84 2.51 12.34
N VAL A 201 24.57 2.64 12.68
CA VAL A 201 23.89 3.94 12.82
C VAL A 201 23.36 4.10 14.23
N ARG A 202 23.16 5.37 14.66
CA ARG A 202 22.67 5.70 16.00
C ARG A 202 21.44 6.57 15.92
N ALA A 203 20.52 6.40 16.91
CA ALA A 203 19.35 7.24 17.02
C ALA A 203 18.94 7.48 18.48
N ARG A 204 18.18 8.58 18.69
CA ARG A 204 17.55 8.93 19.96
C ARG A 204 16.26 8.16 20.21
N ALA A 205 15.57 7.72 19.13
CA ALA A 205 14.38 6.87 19.20
C ALA A 205 14.40 5.81 18.11
N LEU A 206 13.70 4.71 18.35
CA LEU A 206 13.54 3.62 17.39
C LEU A 206 12.06 3.36 17.14
N VAL A 207 11.67 3.13 15.89
CA VAL A 207 10.34 2.69 15.50
C VAL A 207 10.44 1.33 14.81
N ASN A 208 9.78 0.33 15.39
CA ASN A 208 9.58 -0.97 14.76
C ASN A 208 8.25 -0.97 14.01
N ALA A 209 8.31 -0.78 12.70
CA ALA A 209 7.18 -0.83 11.77
C ALA A 209 7.33 -2.02 10.78
N ALA A 210 7.96 -3.11 11.24
CA ALA A 210 8.32 -4.27 10.41
C ALA A 210 7.11 -5.16 10.03
N GLY A 211 5.86 -4.73 10.30
CA GLY A 211 4.64 -5.42 9.88
C GLY A 211 4.59 -6.88 10.32
N PRO A 212 4.57 -7.86 9.41
CA PRO A 212 4.55 -9.29 9.78
C PRO A 212 5.75 -9.74 10.62
N TRP A 213 6.86 -9.03 10.56
CA TRP A 213 8.09 -9.33 11.31
C TRP A 213 8.24 -8.50 12.59
N VAL A 214 7.23 -7.74 13.01
CA VAL A 214 7.30 -6.87 14.20
C VAL A 214 7.72 -7.64 15.46
N SER A 215 7.19 -8.83 15.68
CA SER A 215 7.52 -9.66 16.85
C SER A 215 8.86 -10.38 16.66
N SER A 216 9.18 -10.88 15.46
CA SER A 216 10.44 -11.58 15.21
C SER A 216 11.66 -10.65 15.26
N LEU A 217 11.52 -9.36 14.97
CA LEU A 217 12.60 -8.38 15.11
C LEU A 217 13.15 -8.33 16.54
N TYR A 218 12.29 -8.47 17.56
CA TYR A 218 12.74 -8.54 18.95
C TYR A 218 13.63 -9.75 19.21
N ARG A 219 13.25 -10.92 18.71
CA ARG A 219 14.02 -12.14 18.86
C ARG A 219 15.31 -12.09 18.05
N ASP A 220 15.22 -11.70 16.77
CA ASP A 220 16.29 -11.86 15.79
C ASP A 220 17.36 -10.76 15.91
N ALA A 221 16.96 -9.52 16.21
CA ALA A 221 17.88 -8.39 16.29
C ALA A 221 18.18 -7.89 17.70
N MET A 222 17.30 -8.14 18.69
CA MET A 222 17.46 -7.68 20.06
C MET A 222 17.72 -8.82 21.06
N HIS A 223 17.51 -10.08 20.67
CA HIS A 223 17.57 -11.27 21.53
C HIS A 223 16.64 -11.16 22.76
N LYS A 224 15.41 -10.68 22.55
CA LYS A 224 14.36 -10.47 23.53
C LYS A 224 13.04 -11.05 23.07
N GLU A 225 12.15 -11.31 24.00
CA GLU A 225 10.75 -11.60 23.69
C GLU A 225 9.99 -10.33 23.29
N ALA A 226 9.11 -10.46 22.31
CA ALA A 226 8.24 -9.36 21.91
C ALA A 226 7.14 -9.14 22.95
N PRO A 227 6.78 -7.87 23.23
CA PRO A 227 5.72 -7.57 24.21
C PRO A 227 4.33 -8.04 23.75
N LYS A 228 4.15 -8.22 22.46
CA LYS A 228 2.92 -8.74 21.83
C LYS A 228 3.26 -9.64 20.65
N GLN A 229 2.34 -10.55 20.37
CA GLN A 229 2.42 -11.44 19.20
C GLN A 229 1.43 -11.00 18.11
N VAL A 230 1.73 -11.35 16.88
CA VAL A 230 0.83 -11.17 15.73
C VAL A 230 0.43 -12.53 15.16
N ARG A 231 -0.85 -12.64 14.83
CA ARG A 231 -1.37 -13.72 13.98
C ARG A 231 -1.27 -13.29 12.53
N LEU A 232 -0.76 -14.18 11.70
CA LEU A 232 -0.61 -13.94 10.29
C LEU A 232 -1.82 -14.52 9.54
N ILE A 233 -2.63 -13.63 8.96
CA ILE A 233 -3.81 -14.03 8.20
C ILE A 233 -3.55 -13.79 6.72
N LYS A 234 -3.41 -14.89 5.97
CA LYS A 234 -3.22 -14.84 4.52
C LYS A 234 -4.51 -14.42 3.82
N GLY A 235 -4.38 -13.51 2.86
CA GLY A 235 -5.41 -13.13 1.93
C GLY A 235 -4.89 -13.17 0.51
N SER A 236 -5.58 -13.92 -0.35
CA SER A 236 -5.18 -14.16 -1.73
C SER A 236 -6.15 -13.51 -2.71
N HIS A 237 -5.62 -13.11 -3.86
CA HIS A 237 -6.38 -12.49 -4.95
C HIS A 237 -5.98 -13.14 -6.28
N ILE A 238 -6.93 -13.21 -7.19
CA ILE A 238 -6.70 -13.58 -8.58
C ILE A 238 -7.03 -12.42 -9.50
N VAL A 239 -6.31 -12.32 -10.61
CA VAL A 239 -6.57 -11.41 -11.71
C VAL A 239 -6.99 -12.23 -12.92
N VAL A 240 -8.17 -11.92 -13.46
CA VAL A 240 -8.74 -12.58 -14.62
C VAL A 240 -9.06 -11.55 -15.71
N PRO A 241 -9.27 -11.95 -16.98
CA PRO A 241 -9.81 -11.05 -18.00
C PRO A 241 -11.09 -10.38 -17.52
N ARG A 242 -11.34 -9.15 -17.94
CA ARG A 242 -12.47 -8.35 -17.48
C ARG A 242 -13.80 -9.04 -17.77
N ILE A 243 -14.58 -9.34 -16.75
CA ILE A 243 -15.82 -10.14 -16.87
C ILE A 243 -17.08 -9.30 -17.06
N HIS A 244 -17.00 -7.97 -16.88
CA HIS A 244 -18.10 -7.02 -17.16
C HIS A 244 -17.56 -5.64 -17.55
N THR A 245 -18.37 -4.86 -18.25
CA THR A 245 -17.99 -3.53 -18.76
C THR A 245 -18.33 -2.38 -17.81
N GLU A 246 -19.05 -2.65 -16.74
CA GLU A 246 -19.45 -1.65 -15.75
C GLU A 246 -18.22 -1.10 -14.99
N LYS A 247 -18.31 0.13 -14.49
CA LYS A 247 -17.24 0.78 -13.73
C LYS A 247 -17.28 0.45 -12.24
N GLU A 248 -18.42 -0.03 -11.76
CA GLU A 248 -18.67 -0.38 -10.38
C GLU A 248 -17.98 -1.69 -10.01
N ALA A 249 -17.47 -1.75 -8.79
CA ALA A 249 -17.00 -2.99 -8.17
C ALA A 249 -18.18 -3.73 -7.51
N TYR A 250 -17.99 -5.01 -7.23
CA TYR A 250 -18.98 -5.83 -6.54
C TYR A 250 -18.43 -6.33 -5.21
N LEU A 251 -19.27 -6.30 -4.18
CA LEU A 251 -19.05 -6.97 -2.90
C LEU A 251 -19.97 -8.20 -2.86
N LEU A 252 -19.38 -9.38 -2.95
CA LEU A 252 -20.06 -10.65 -3.01
C LEU A 252 -20.12 -11.26 -1.61
N GLN A 253 -21.33 -11.47 -1.12
CA GLN A 253 -21.58 -12.14 0.17
C GLN A 253 -21.60 -13.66 -0.03
N ASN A 254 -21.03 -14.40 0.93
CA ASN A 254 -20.97 -15.84 0.91
C ASN A 254 -21.64 -16.48 2.14
N GLU A 255 -21.99 -17.76 2.07
CA GLU A 255 -22.65 -18.52 3.13
C GLU A 255 -21.77 -18.69 4.37
N ASP A 256 -20.46 -18.74 4.20
CA ASP A 256 -19.49 -18.81 5.30
C ASP A 256 -19.25 -17.46 6.02
N GLY A 257 -20.03 -16.43 5.67
CA GLY A 257 -19.93 -15.08 6.24
C GLY A 257 -18.77 -14.25 5.71
N ARG A 258 -17.88 -14.81 4.87
CA ARG A 258 -16.82 -14.04 4.21
C ARG A 258 -17.38 -13.22 3.05
N VAL A 259 -16.61 -12.21 2.64
CA VAL A 259 -16.92 -11.38 1.49
C VAL A 259 -15.76 -11.44 0.48
N VAL A 260 -16.13 -11.48 -0.79
CA VAL A 260 -15.18 -11.41 -1.90
C VAL A 260 -15.50 -10.16 -2.70
N PHE A 261 -14.47 -9.36 -2.98
CA PHE A 261 -14.59 -8.22 -3.88
C PHE A 261 -14.30 -8.66 -5.32
N LEU A 262 -15.03 -8.08 -6.25
CA LEU A 262 -14.72 -8.14 -7.68
C LEU A 262 -14.60 -6.71 -8.17
N ILE A 263 -13.39 -6.32 -8.58
CA ILE A 263 -13.00 -4.95 -8.83
C ILE A 263 -12.50 -4.83 -10.27
N PRO A 264 -12.98 -3.89 -11.09
CA PRO A 264 -12.35 -3.53 -12.35
C PRO A 264 -10.89 -3.16 -12.12
N PHE A 265 -9.97 -3.75 -12.89
CA PHE A 265 -8.54 -3.61 -12.65
C PHE A 265 -7.78 -3.42 -13.97
N GLU A 266 -6.91 -2.40 -14.02
CA GLU A 266 -6.05 -2.07 -15.19
C GLU A 266 -6.80 -2.16 -16.53
N ASP A 267 -8.00 -1.60 -16.59
CA ASP A 267 -8.92 -1.51 -17.74
C ASP A 267 -9.34 -2.85 -18.37
N LYS A 268 -8.43 -3.80 -18.49
CA LYS A 268 -8.62 -5.08 -19.20
C LYS A 268 -8.90 -6.27 -18.29
N PHE A 269 -8.82 -6.09 -16.96
CA PHE A 269 -8.89 -7.17 -16.00
C PHE A 269 -9.96 -6.94 -14.94
N SER A 270 -10.26 -8.00 -14.21
CA SER A 270 -10.98 -7.99 -12.94
C SER A 270 -10.08 -8.58 -11.86
N LEU A 271 -9.94 -7.88 -10.74
CA LEU A 271 -9.30 -8.35 -9.52
C LEU A 271 -10.37 -8.97 -8.62
N ILE A 272 -10.19 -10.23 -8.21
CA ILE A 272 -11.15 -10.95 -7.37
C ILE A 272 -10.45 -11.44 -6.10
N GLY A 273 -11.00 -11.16 -4.95
CA GLY A 273 -10.48 -11.55 -3.63
C GLY A 273 -11.30 -10.91 -2.50
N THR A 274 -11.08 -11.29 -1.27
CA THR A 274 -9.91 -11.97 -0.73
C THR A 274 -10.32 -13.23 0.04
N THR A 275 -9.34 -14.08 0.34
CA THR A 275 -9.47 -15.17 1.31
C THR A 275 -9.06 -14.69 2.71
N ASP A 276 -9.38 -15.48 3.74
CA ASP A 276 -8.92 -15.28 5.12
C ASP A 276 -8.51 -16.65 5.68
N ILE A 277 -7.21 -16.96 5.63
CA ILE A 277 -6.64 -18.24 6.08
C ILE A 277 -5.46 -17.96 7.01
N GLU A 278 -5.40 -18.65 8.15
CA GLU A 278 -4.26 -18.55 9.05
C GLU A 278 -2.99 -19.05 8.36
N HIS A 279 -1.94 -18.24 8.39
CA HIS A 279 -0.64 -18.59 7.83
C HIS A 279 0.33 -18.95 8.93
N LYS A 280 0.94 -20.13 8.82
CA LYS A 280 1.99 -20.61 9.74
C LYS A 280 3.28 -20.72 8.93
N GLY A 281 4.26 -19.92 9.25
CA GLY A 281 5.56 -19.94 8.58
C GLY A 281 6.12 -18.55 8.31
N ASP A 282 7.11 -18.49 7.43
CA ASP A 282 7.76 -17.23 7.05
C ASP A 282 6.81 -16.36 6.21
N PRO A 283 6.53 -15.12 6.63
CA PRO A 283 5.70 -14.19 5.85
C PRO A 283 6.26 -13.83 4.46
N SER A 284 7.52 -14.14 4.19
CA SER A 284 8.13 -13.93 2.87
C SER A 284 7.66 -14.94 1.82
N ASN A 285 7.24 -16.14 2.27
CA ASN A 285 6.90 -17.27 1.41
C ASN A 285 5.40 -17.51 1.43
N VAL A 286 4.65 -16.61 0.81
CA VAL A 286 3.19 -16.66 0.81
C VAL A 286 2.66 -16.75 -0.61
N GLU A 287 2.07 -17.90 -0.93
CA GLU A 287 1.50 -18.18 -2.24
C GLU A 287 0.02 -18.57 -2.11
N ILE A 288 -0.76 -18.32 -3.16
CA ILE A 288 -2.13 -18.78 -3.27
C ILE A 288 -2.14 -20.30 -3.50
N SER A 289 -3.06 -21.01 -2.85
CA SER A 289 -3.29 -22.44 -3.10
C SER A 289 -4.39 -22.66 -4.13
N ASP A 290 -4.41 -23.84 -4.76
CA ASP A 290 -5.47 -24.24 -5.69
C ASP A 290 -6.85 -24.18 -5.01
N ALA A 291 -6.95 -24.57 -3.75
CA ALA A 291 -8.20 -24.50 -2.98
C ALA A 291 -8.70 -23.05 -2.79
N GLU A 292 -7.80 -22.07 -2.71
CA GLU A 292 -8.18 -20.65 -2.65
C GLU A 292 -8.62 -20.13 -4.02
N ILE A 293 -7.97 -20.58 -5.09
CA ILE A 293 -8.38 -20.26 -6.46
C ILE A 293 -9.79 -20.79 -6.69
N ASP A 294 -10.03 -22.07 -6.41
CA ASP A 294 -11.34 -22.71 -6.56
C ASP A 294 -12.43 -22.01 -5.74
N TYR A 295 -12.10 -21.61 -4.50
CA TYR A 295 -13.00 -20.86 -3.65
C TYR A 295 -13.40 -19.52 -4.27
N ILE A 296 -12.43 -18.73 -4.74
CA ILE A 296 -12.68 -17.41 -5.35
C ILE A 296 -13.49 -17.56 -6.65
N LEU A 297 -13.14 -18.52 -7.50
CA LEU A 297 -13.83 -18.81 -8.75
C LEU A 297 -15.30 -19.23 -8.48
N ARG A 298 -15.52 -20.13 -7.53
CA ARG A 298 -16.87 -20.57 -7.14
C ARG A 298 -17.74 -19.39 -6.70
N ILE A 299 -17.22 -18.51 -5.82
CA ILE A 299 -17.98 -17.33 -5.36
C ILE A 299 -18.32 -16.41 -6.53
N SER A 300 -17.38 -16.17 -7.45
CA SER A 300 -17.66 -15.38 -8.66
C SER A 300 -18.77 -16.03 -9.50
N ASN A 301 -18.66 -17.32 -9.78
CA ASN A 301 -19.59 -18.07 -10.63
C ASN A 301 -21.01 -18.18 -10.05
N GLU A 302 -21.16 -18.12 -8.73
CA GLU A 302 -22.46 -18.06 -8.05
C GLU A 302 -23.19 -16.72 -8.25
N HIS A 303 -22.50 -15.68 -8.74
CA HIS A 303 -23.08 -14.34 -8.90
C HIS A 303 -23.16 -13.87 -10.35
N PHE A 304 -22.20 -14.24 -11.20
CA PHE A 304 -22.06 -13.70 -12.56
C PHE A 304 -22.46 -14.69 -13.64
N LYS A 305 -23.01 -14.17 -14.75
CA LYS A 305 -23.32 -14.94 -15.96
C LYS A 305 -22.06 -15.50 -16.60
N HIS A 306 -20.97 -14.70 -16.60
CA HIS A 306 -19.67 -15.13 -17.10
C HIS A 306 -19.04 -16.11 -16.11
N GLN A 307 -18.89 -17.36 -16.55
CA GLN A 307 -18.34 -18.42 -15.71
C GLN A 307 -16.84 -18.53 -15.90
N LEU A 308 -16.09 -18.49 -14.80
CA LEU A 308 -14.64 -18.55 -14.76
C LEU A 308 -14.15 -19.96 -14.43
N THR A 309 -12.99 -20.30 -14.96
CA THR A 309 -12.24 -21.52 -14.66
C THR A 309 -10.81 -21.18 -14.22
N ALA A 310 -10.06 -22.15 -13.71
CA ALA A 310 -8.66 -21.93 -13.34
C ALA A 310 -7.76 -21.47 -14.53
N LYS A 311 -8.17 -21.79 -15.78
CA LYS A 311 -7.45 -21.35 -16.99
C LYS A 311 -7.58 -19.84 -17.26
N ASP A 312 -8.58 -19.18 -16.68
CA ASP A 312 -8.81 -17.75 -16.82
C ASP A 312 -7.97 -16.92 -15.84
N VAL A 313 -7.30 -17.57 -14.90
CA VAL A 313 -6.42 -16.89 -13.94
C VAL A 313 -5.15 -16.45 -14.65
N TYR A 314 -5.05 -15.16 -14.90
CA TYR A 314 -3.91 -14.53 -15.57
C TYR A 314 -2.74 -14.28 -14.61
N TRP A 315 -3.04 -13.83 -13.41
CA TRP A 315 -2.08 -13.55 -12.34
C TRP A 315 -2.74 -13.75 -10.98
N ALA A 316 -1.94 -14.10 -9.99
CA ALA A 316 -2.40 -14.22 -8.61
C ALA A 316 -1.34 -13.67 -7.65
N PHE A 317 -1.79 -13.18 -6.51
CA PHE A 317 -0.91 -12.73 -5.44
C PHE A 317 -1.53 -12.96 -4.07
N SER A 318 -0.67 -13.12 -3.09
CA SER A 318 -1.05 -13.30 -1.69
C SER A 318 -0.26 -12.38 -0.79
N GLY A 319 -0.86 -12.01 0.33
CA GLY A 319 -0.18 -11.29 1.39
C GLY A 319 -0.70 -11.70 2.76
N VAL A 320 0.09 -11.48 3.78
CA VAL A 320 -0.30 -11.75 5.16
C VAL A 320 -0.63 -10.45 5.88
N ARG A 321 -1.74 -10.45 6.61
CA ARG A 321 -2.14 -9.38 7.53
C ARG A 321 -1.57 -9.69 8.90
N PRO A 322 -0.68 -8.86 9.45
CA PRO A 322 -0.23 -9.02 10.84
C PRO A 322 -1.30 -8.45 11.78
N LEU A 323 -2.25 -9.28 12.19
CA LEU A 323 -3.27 -8.90 13.15
C LEU A 323 -2.77 -9.13 14.57
N LEU A 324 -3.15 -8.26 15.51
CA LEU A 324 -2.83 -8.48 16.90
C LEU A 324 -3.44 -9.80 17.37
N ASP A 325 -2.65 -10.65 18.02
CA ASP A 325 -3.19 -11.87 18.63
C ASP A 325 -4.01 -11.49 19.86
N ASP A 326 -5.32 -11.60 19.73
CA ASP A 326 -6.33 -11.28 20.76
C ASP A 326 -7.02 -12.55 21.27
N GLU A 327 -6.40 -13.72 21.04
CA GLU A 327 -6.93 -15.04 21.43
C GLU A 327 -8.29 -15.38 20.81
N SER A 328 -8.70 -14.69 19.76
CA SER A 328 -9.97 -14.96 19.07
C SER A 328 -9.98 -16.33 18.40
N ASP A 329 -11.10 -17.05 18.47
CA ASP A 329 -11.25 -18.42 17.97
C ASP A 329 -11.13 -18.55 16.44
N SER A 330 -11.37 -17.47 15.70
CA SER A 330 -11.34 -17.52 14.23
C SER A 330 -10.59 -16.34 13.60
N PRO A 331 -9.94 -16.53 12.44
CA PRO A 331 -9.26 -15.47 11.70
C PRO A 331 -10.13 -14.25 11.36
N GLN A 332 -11.45 -14.46 11.25
CA GLN A 332 -12.42 -13.43 10.92
C GLN A 332 -12.76 -12.54 12.11
N ALA A 333 -12.65 -13.06 13.35
CA ALA A 333 -12.97 -12.35 14.58
C ALA A 333 -11.81 -11.51 15.11
N VAL A 334 -10.57 -11.80 14.70
CA VAL A 334 -9.37 -11.05 15.15
C VAL A 334 -9.51 -9.57 14.83
N THR A 335 -9.21 -8.73 15.84
CA THR A 335 -9.28 -7.27 15.67
C THR A 335 -8.37 -6.77 14.54
N ARG A 336 -8.87 -5.83 13.77
CA ARG A 336 -8.12 -5.17 12.69
C ARG A 336 -7.66 -3.77 13.06
N ASP A 337 -7.75 -3.45 14.34
CA ASP A 337 -7.22 -2.21 14.87
C ASP A 337 -5.70 -2.27 15.02
N TYR A 338 -5.09 -1.13 15.27
CA TYR A 338 -3.67 -1.04 15.57
C TYR A 338 -3.43 -0.71 17.03
N THR A 339 -2.28 -1.11 17.52
CA THR A 339 -1.82 -0.72 18.85
C THR A 339 -0.35 -0.38 18.81
N PHE A 340 0.06 0.49 19.73
CA PHE A 340 1.46 0.84 19.96
C PHE A 340 1.94 0.24 21.27
N GLU A 341 3.19 -0.24 21.26
CA GLU A 341 3.94 -0.51 22.48
C GLU A 341 5.12 0.45 22.52
N VAL A 342 5.18 1.21 23.61
CA VAL A 342 6.26 2.16 23.83
C VAL A 342 7.11 1.68 25.02
N GLU A 343 8.33 1.24 24.73
CA GLU A 343 9.34 0.97 25.74
C GLU A 343 10.11 2.27 26.05
N ALA A 344 9.78 2.92 27.14
CA ALA A 344 10.45 4.13 27.60
C ALA A 344 10.76 4.01 29.09
N SER A 345 12.02 3.77 29.44
CA SER A 345 12.51 3.88 30.82
C SER A 345 13.15 5.25 31.02
N ALA A 346 13.08 5.79 32.23
CA ALA A 346 13.62 7.10 32.56
C ALA A 346 15.09 7.23 32.12
N GLY A 347 15.41 8.25 31.31
CA GLY A 347 16.74 8.50 30.77
C GLY A 347 17.22 7.57 29.66
N MET A 348 16.35 6.68 29.14
CA MET A 348 16.69 5.74 28.07
C MET A 348 15.98 6.14 26.77
N ALA A 349 16.66 5.91 25.63
CA ALA A 349 16.07 6.12 24.30
C ALA A 349 14.77 5.28 24.13
N PRO A 350 13.64 5.90 23.74
CA PRO A 350 12.37 5.18 23.57
C PRO A 350 12.40 4.28 22.33
N MET A 351 11.60 3.21 22.38
CA MET A 351 11.26 2.39 21.23
C MET A 351 9.74 2.28 21.12
N LEU A 352 9.21 2.57 19.93
CA LEU A 352 7.81 2.40 19.61
C LEU A 352 7.65 1.26 18.61
N SER A 353 6.81 0.28 18.94
CA SER A 353 6.47 -0.83 18.04
C SER A 353 5.02 -0.75 17.60
N VAL A 354 4.78 -0.95 16.31
CA VAL A 354 3.46 -0.89 15.66
C VAL A 354 2.96 -2.30 15.41
N PHE A 355 1.87 -2.68 16.07
CA PHE A 355 1.19 -3.96 15.87
C PHE A 355 -0.12 -3.74 15.13
N GLY A 356 -0.35 -4.46 14.02
CA GLY A 356 -1.55 -4.32 13.21
C GLY A 356 -1.52 -3.09 12.28
N GLY A 357 -2.71 -2.54 12.05
CA GLY A 357 -2.92 -1.37 11.17
C GLY A 357 -3.45 -1.73 9.79
N LYS A 358 -4.06 -0.74 9.14
CA LYS A 358 -4.70 -0.85 7.83
C LYS A 358 -4.18 0.22 6.89
N LEU A 359 -4.22 -0.10 5.60
CA LEU A 359 -3.94 0.88 4.55
C LEU A 359 -4.81 2.15 4.67
N THR A 360 -6.08 2.00 5.02
CA THR A 360 -7.01 3.14 5.17
C THR A 360 -6.63 4.10 6.29
N THR A 361 -6.15 3.60 7.42
CA THR A 361 -5.87 4.41 8.62
C THR A 361 -4.39 4.72 8.82
N TYR A 362 -3.52 4.34 7.88
CA TYR A 362 -2.06 4.48 8.02
C TYR A 362 -1.61 5.90 8.37
N ARG A 363 -2.25 6.92 7.75
CA ARG A 363 -1.87 8.33 8.00
C ARG A 363 -2.15 8.72 9.46
N LYS A 364 -3.34 8.35 9.97
CA LYS A 364 -3.72 8.62 11.36
C LYS A 364 -2.85 7.83 12.33
N LEU A 365 -2.59 6.56 12.02
CA LEU A 365 -1.65 5.71 12.75
C LEU A 365 -0.26 6.39 12.84
N SER A 366 0.26 6.86 11.70
CA SER A 366 1.57 7.53 11.64
C SER A 366 1.61 8.82 12.48
N GLU A 367 0.57 9.65 12.38
CA GLU A 367 0.43 10.86 13.20
C GLU A 367 0.45 10.53 14.70
N LEU A 368 -0.28 9.49 15.11
CA LEU A 368 -0.34 9.07 16.52
C LEU A 368 0.96 8.44 16.99
N ALA A 369 1.63 7.64 16.16
CA ALA A 369 2.94 7.07 16.46
C ALA A 369 3.99 8.19 16.73
N VAL A 370 4.04 9.19 15.84
CA VAL A 370 4.94 10.32 16.03
C VAL A 370 4.53 11.19 17.23
N ASN A 371 3.24 11.40 17.48
CA ASN A 371 2.76 12.08 18.69
C ASN A 371 3.26 11.40 19.98
N GLY A 372 3.34 10.06 20.02
CA GLY A 372 3.89 9.31 21.14
C GLY A 372 5.40 9.45 21.32
N LEU A 373 6.10 10.01 20.33
CA LEU A 373 7.55 10.27 20.38
C LEU A 373 7.90 11.74 20.56
N VAL A 374 7.00 12.67 20.28
CA VAL A 374 7.25 14.12 20.29
C VAL A 374 7.76 14.63 21.66
N GLU A 375 7.32 14.03 22.76
CA GLU A 375 7.77 14.41 24.10
C GLU A 375 9.28 14.26 24.32
N TYR A 376 9.95 13.41 23.50
CA TYR A 376 11.41 13.20 23.55
C TYR A 376 12.19 14.20 22.67
N PHE A 377 11.49 15.06 21.90
CA PHE A 377 12.10 15.95 20.90
C PHE A 377 11.57 17.37 21.00
N ALA A 378 12.22 18.21 21.79
CA ALA A 378 11.78 19.60 22.00
C ALA A 378 11.68 20.45 20.73
N HIS A 379 12.35 20.06 19.65
CA HIS A 379 12.36 20.75 18.36
C HIS A 379 11.32 20.22 17.36
N ALA A 380 10.56 19.16 17.72
CA ALA A 380 9.55 18.59 16.83
C ALA A 380 8.36 19.53 16.61
N GLY A 381 8.02 19.75 15.33
CA GLY A 381 6.86 20.53 14.93
C GLY A 381 5.50 19.81 15.17
N PRO A 382 4.39 20.52 14.94
CA PRO A 382 3.04 19.96 15.10
C PRO A 382 2.70 18.95 14.01
N ALA A 383 1.63 18.17 14.23
CA ALA A 383 1.05 17.30 13.23
C ALA A 383 0.58 18.09 11.99
N TRP A 384 0.90 17.59 10.80
CA TRP A 384 0.71 18.32 9.55
C TRP A 384 0.13 17.50 8.41
N THR A 385 0.28 16.17 8.44
CA THR A 385 -0.02 15.29 7.32
C THR A 385 -1.49 15.25 6.90
N LYS A 386 -2.42 15.64 7.79
CA LYS A 386 -3.85 15.68 7.49
C LYS A 386 -4.21 16.63 6.33
N HIS A 387 -3.52 17.76 6.23
CA HIS A 387 -3.82 18.83 5.28
C HIS A 387 -2.81 18.94 4.12
N ALA A 388 -1.76 18.12 4.14
CA ALA A 388 -0.73 18.10 3.11
C ALA A 388 -1.05 17.07 2.02
N THR A 389 -0.78 17.42 0.77
CA THR A 389 -0.82 16.47 -0.36
C THR A 389 0.41 15.57 -0.34
N LEU A 390 0.29 14.38 -0.90
CA LEU A 390 1.46 13.55 -1.25
C LEU A 390 2.13 14.11 -2.51
N PRO A 391 3.42 13.80 -2.74
CA PRO A 391 4.10 14.16 -3.98
C PRO A 391 3.25 13.77 -5.21
N GLY A 392 3.08 14.70 -6.12
CA GLY A 392 2.24 14.52 -7.30
C GLY A 392 0.74 14.77 -7.10
N GLY A 393 0.27 15.01 -5.85
CA GLY A 393 -1.16 15.18 -5.55
C GLY A 393 -1.67 16.63 -5.58
N ASP A 394 -0.85 17.59 -5.95
CA ASP A 394 -1.13 19.03 -5.89
C ASP A 394 -1.90 19.54 -7.15
N PHE A 395 -3.06 18.96 -7.41
CA PHE A 395 -3.94 19.35 -8.50
C PHE A 395 -5.41 19.13 -8.13
N SER A 396 -6.33 19.77 -8.88
CA SER A 396 -7.76 19.77 -8.55
C SER A 396 -8.48 18.48 -8.99
N ASN A 397 -8.21 17.98 -10.20
CA ASN A 397 -8.77 16.75 -10.74
C ASN A 397 -7.92 16.19 -11.89
N GLN A 398 -7.98 14.88 -12.11
CA GLN A 398 -7.17 14.18 -13.11
C GLN A 398 -7.42 14.67 -14.54
N ALA A 399 -8.67 14.97 -14.93
CA ALA A 399 -9.00 15.42 -16.29
C ALA A 399 -8.36 16.79 -16.59
N SER A 400 -8.37 17.71 -15.63
CA SER A 400 -7.70 19.01 -15.76
C SER A 400 -6.18 18.84 -15.92
N LEU A 401 -5.55 18.01 -15.07
CA LEU A 401 -4.11 17.75 -15.16
C LEU A 401 -3.74 17.07 -16.48
N GLN A 402 -4.55 16.11 -16.94
CA GLN A 402 -4.35 15.45 -18.22
C GLN A 402 -4.41 16.46 -19.40
N SER A 403 -5.38 17.37 -19.38
CA SER A 403 -5.51 18.43 -20.39
C SER A 403 -4.30 19.36 -20.38
N GLN A 404 -3.82 19.76 -19.19
CA GLN A 404 -2.62 20.59 -19.03
C GLN A 404 -1.36 19.87 -19.52
N LEU A 405 -1.19 18.61 -19.14
CA LEU A 405 -0.04 17.82 -19.54
C LEU A 405 -0.03 17.63 -21.06
N LYS A 406 -1.19 17.35 -21.68
CA LYS A 406 -1.31 17.23 -23.13
C LYS A 406 -1.08 18.54 -23.86
N SER A 407 -1.45 19.67 -23.29
CA SER A 407 -1.14 21.00 -23.84
C SER A 407 0.37 21.29 -23.81
N ASN A 408 1.05 20.94 -22.73
CA ASN A 408 2.49 21.16 -22.58
C ASN A 408 3.35 20.20 -23.41
N TYR A 409 2.84 18.97 -23.61
CA TYR A 409 3.48 17.90 -24.37
C TYR A 409 2.54 17.36 -25.47
N PRO A 410 2.27 18.13 -26.55
CA PRO A 410 1.30 17.74 -27.60
C PRO A 410 1.66 16.41 -28.29
N TRP A 411 2.94 16.07 -28.33
CA TRP A 411 3.49 14.85 -28.90
C TRP A 411 3.28 13.59 -28.05
N LEU A 412 2.96 13.74 -26.74
CA LEU A 412 2.79 12.61 -25.84
C LEU A 412 1.51 11.81 -26.22
N PRO A 413 1.57 10.46 -26.40
CA PRO A 413 0.39 9.64 -26.64
C PRO A 413 -0.64 9.80 -25.52
N ILE A 414 -1.95 9.80 -25.86
CA ILE A 414 -3.01 10.10 -24.90
C ILE A 414 -3.10 9.04 -23.79
N GLU A 415 -2.87 7.78 -24.12
CA GLU A 415 -2.85 6.66 -23.19
C GLU A 415 -1.69 6.79 -22.19
N LEU A 416 -0.50 7.18 -22.68
CA LEU A 416 0.68 7.42 -21.87
C LEU A 416 0.47 8.63 -20.94
N CYS A 417 -0.13 9.71 -21.46
CA CYS A 417 -0.50 10.88 -20.69
C CYS A 417 -1.46 10.50 -19.54
N ALA A 418 -2.50 9.72 -19.82
CA ALA A 418 -3.47 9.25 -18.82
C ALA A 418 -2.79 8.38 -17.76
N ARG A 419 -1.90 7.47 -18.16
CA ARG A 419 -1.13 6.62 -17.24
C ARG A 419 -0.20 7.44 -16.36
N TYR A 420 0.51 8.42 -16.91
CA TYR A 420 1.39 9.31 -16.14
C TYR A 420 0.61 10.13 -15.11
N VAL A 421 -0.52 10.71 -15.49
CA VAL A 421 -1.40 11.43 -14.55
C VAL A 421 -1.86 10.51 -13.40
N ARG A 422 -2.28 9.28 -13.72
CA ARG A 422 -2.73 8.31 -12.74
C ARG A 422 -1.61 7.84 -11.79
N SER A 423 -0.40 7.62 -12.31
CA SER A 423 0.70 7.04 -11.55
C SER A 423 1.55 8.07 -10.80
N TYR A 424 1.72 9.26 -11.37
CA TYR A 424 2.68 10.27 -10.93
C TYR A 424 2.05 11.63 -10.62
N GLY A 425 0.83 11.92 -11.11
CA GLY A 425 0.23 13.23 -10.95
C GLY A 425 1.13 14.34 -11.53
N THR A 426 1.38 15.39 -10.74
CA THR A 426 2.26 16.51 -11.17
C THR A 426 3.74 16.14 -11.25
N LEU A 427 4.20 15.02 -10.65
CA LEU A 427 5.54 14.50 -10.87
C LEU A 427 5.80 14.11 -12.33
N SER A 428 4.75 13.94 -13.15
CA SER A 428 4.86 13.76 -14.60
C SER A 428 5.68 14.87 -15.28
N TYR A 429 5.61 16.10 -14.76
CA TYR A 429 6.42 17.21 -15.25
C TYR A 429 7.91 17.03 -14.96
N GLN A 430 8.25 16.43 -13.82
CA GLN A 430 9.63 16.10 -13.50
C GLN A 430 10.18 15.00 -14.41
N ILE A 431 9.37 13.96 -14.69
CA ILE A 431 9.76 12.89 -15.62
C ILE A 431 10.00 13.43 -17.01
N LEU A 432 9.13 14.32 -17.51
CA LEU A 432 9.13 14.83 -18.88
C LEU A 432 9.96 16.11 -19.08
N SER A 433 10.64 16.62 -18.03
CA SER A 433 11.22 17.98 -18.01
C SER A 433 12.10 18.32 -19.22
N GLU A 434 12.94 17.41 -19.66
CA GLU A 434 13.89 17.61 -20.77
C GLU A 434 13.35 17.13 -22.13
N ALA A 435 12.24 16.39 -22.15
CA ALA A 435 11.70 15.80 -23.37
C ALA A 435 10.95 16.84 -24.23
N ARG A 436 11.21 16.86 -25.52
CA ARG A 436 10.58 17.74 -26.52
C ARG A 436 9.81 16.99 -27.60
N VAL A 437 10.19 15.74 -27.84
CA VAL A 437 9.56 14.84 -28.81
C VAL A 437 9.49 13.42 -28.23
N LEU A 438 8.70 12.55 -28.84
CA LEU A 438 8.53 11.18 -28.36
C LEU A 438 9.85 10.38 -28.30
N ALA A 439 10.77 10.65 -29.21
CA ALA A 439 12.09 10.00 -29.23
C ALA A 439 12.94 10.31 -28.01
N ASP A 440 12.72 11.44 -27.33
CA ASP A 440 13.45 11.83 -26.12
C ASP A 440 13.08 10.95 -24.90
N LEU A 441 11.99 10.18 -24.98
CA LEU A 441 11.66 9.18 -23.97
C LEU A 441 12.64 8.00 -23.99
N GLY A 442 13.47 7.89 -25.04
CA GLY A 442 14.45 6.83 -25.20
C GLY A 442 13.85 5.50 -25.62
N GLN A 443 14.55 4.41 -25.33
CA GLN A 443 14.13 3.06 -25.69
C GLN A 443 12.74 2.73 -25.14
N HIS A 444 11.89 2.16 -25.98
CA HIS A 444 10.58 1.62 -25.62
C HIS A 444 10.71 0.13 -25.27
N PHE A 445 10.22 -0.27 -24.10
CA PHE A 445 10.31 -1.64 -23.58
C PHE A 445 9.01 -2.44 -23.68
N GLY A 446 7.94 -1.87 -24.20
CA GLY A 446 6.61 -2.47 -24.28
C GLY A 446 5.60 -1.78 -23.35
N ALA A 447 4.31 -1.96 -23.62
CA ALA A 447 3.19 -1.44 -22.84
C ALA A 447 3.28 0.07 -22.50
N GLY A 448 3.97 0.88 -23.31
CA GLY A 448 4.18 2.31 -23.09
C GLY A 448 5.24 2.63 -22.02
N LEU A 449 6.10 1.69 -21.67
CA LEU A 449 7.23 1.92 -20.76
C LEU A 449 8.47 2.35 -21.54
N TYR A 450 9.06 3.48 -21.17
CA TYR A 450 10.22 4.07 -21.81
C TYR A 450 11.40 4.24 -20.85
N ALA A 451 12.61 4.31 -21.40
CA ALA A 451 13.86 4.46 -20.65
C ALA A 451 13.85 5.67 -19.71
N LEU A 452 13.28 6.81 -20.13
CA LEU A 452 13.19 8.01 -19.31
C LEU A 452 12.41 7.75 -18.01
N GLU A 453 11.29 7.03 -18.07
CA GLU A 453 10.50 6.66 -16.90
C GLU A 453 11.27 5.69 -15.99
N ILE A 454 11.93 4.68 -16.58
CA ILE A 454 12.74 3.72 -15.82
C ILE A 454 13.85 4.43 -15.05
N ASN A 455 14.56 5.35 -15.70
CA ASN A 455 15.63 6.14 -15.09
C ASN A 455 15.09 6.97 -13.91
N TYR A 456 13.89 7.56 -14.04
CA TYR A 456 13.23 8.27 -12.96
C TYR A 456 12.91 7.32 -11.79
N LEU A 457 12.36 6.14 -12.06
CA LEU A 457 12.01 5.16 -11.02
C LEU A 457 13.24 4.65 -10.27
N VAL A 458 14.36 4.45 -10.96
CA VAL A 458 15.64 4.06 -10.35
C VAL A 458 16.19 5.20 -9.49
N ALA A 459 16.26 6.41 -10.02
CA ALA A 459 16.90 7.55 -9.36
C ALA A 459 16.09 8.13 -8.19
N HIS A 460 14.75 8.13 -8.30
CA HIS A 460 13.87 8.84 -7.35
C HIS A 460 12.95 7.94 -6.54
N GLU A 461 12.75 6.69 -6.96
CA GLU A 461 11.81 5.76 -6.34
C GLU A 461 12.45 4.43 -5.93
N TRP A 462 13.78 4.33 -5.93
CA TRP A 462 14.59 3.17 -5.48
C TRP A 462 14.28 1.86 -6.21
N ALA A 463 13.70 1.90 -7.41
CA ALA A 463 13.45 0.68 -8.18
C ALA A 463 14.78 0.05 -8.65
N ARG A 464 14.92 -1.28 -8.47
CA ARG A 464 16.15 -1.99 -8.83
C ARG A 464 15.96 -3.19 -9.73
N ASN A 465 14.83 -3.83 -9.66
CA ASN A 465 14.57 -5.05 -10.43
C ASN A 465 13.23 -5.00 -11.17
N LEU A 466 12.94 -6.04 -11.95
CA LEU A 466 11.70 -6.14 -12.72
C LEU A 466 10.46 -6.00 -11.87
N ASP A 467 10.42 -6.68 -10.72
CA ASP A 467 9.25 -6.69 -9.84
C ASP A 467 8.96 -5.32 -9.26
N ASP A 468 10.02 -4.54 -8.96
CA ASP A 468 9.87 -3.18 -8.48
C ASP A 468 9.12 -2.34 -9.52
N ILE A 469 9.54 -2.40 -10.79
CA ILE A 469 8.98 -1.60 -11.87
C ILE A 469 7.62 -2.14 -12.31
N LEU A 470 7.55 -3.43 -12.62
CA LEU A 470 6.40 -4.02 -13.29
C LEU A 470 5.21 -4.27 -12.38
N TRP A 471 5.43 -4.45 -11.07
CA TRP A 471 4.37 -4.79 -10.13
C TRP A 471 4.14 -3.73 -9.04
N ARG A 472 5.19 -3.04 -8.58
CA ARG A 472 5.07 -2.04 -7.51
C ARG A 472 5.00 -0.61 -8.00
N ARG A 473 5.65 -0.27 -9.14
CA ARG A 473 5.61 1.10 -9.68
C ARG A 473 4.55 1.28 -10.77
N SER A 474 4.21 0.23 -11.55
CA SER A 474 3.40 0.43 -12.76
C SER A 474 2.26 -0.56 -12.99
N LYS A 475 2.32 -1.81 -12.58
CA LYS A 475 1.44 -2.93 -12.97
C LYS A 475 1.56 -3.34 -14.46
N LEU A 476 2.56 -2.84 -15.19
CA LEU A 476 2.77 -3.13 -16.62
C LEU A 476 3.14 -4.61 -16.89
N GLY A 477 3.56 -5.36 -15.85
CA GLY A 477 3.76 -6.81 -15.93
C GLY A 477 2.53 -7.56 -16.45
N LEU A 478 1.33 -7.01 -16.25
CA LEU A 478 0.09 -7.56 -16.83
C LEU A 478 -0.01 -7.43 -18.35
N SER A 479 0.78 -6.57 -18.99
CA SER A 479 0.63 -6.26 -20.40
C SER A 479 1.90 -6.51 -21.21
N MET A 480 3.03 -6.74 -20.55
CA MET A 480 4.32 -6.97 -21.21
C MET A 480 4.57 -8.46 -21.45
N SER A 481 5.04 -8.80 -22.64
CA SER A 481 5.49 -10.13 -22.98
C SER A 481 6.80 -10.51 -22.24
N SER A 482 7.11 -11.80 -22.17
CA SER A 482 8.36 -12.28 -21.56
C SER A 482 9.62 -11.73 -22.26
N THR A 483 9.58 -11.52 -23.57
CA THR A 483 10.69 -10.92 -24.31
C THR A 483 10.90 -9.43 -23.92
N GLU A 484 9.81 -8.67 -23.80
CA GLU A 484 9.89 -7.27 -23.34
C GLU A 484 10.40 -7.16 -21.90
N GLN A 485 9.98 -8.08 -21.01
CA GLN A 485 10.49 -8.16 -19.64
C GLN A 485 11.98 -8.52 -19.60
N ALA A 486 12.45 -9.44 -20.45
CA ALA A 486 13.88 -9.78 -20.55
C ALA A 486 14.72 -8.56 -21.01
N ASN A 487 14.26 -7.84 -22.03
CA ASN A 487 14.94 -6.63 -22.51
C ASN A 487 15.02 -5.54 -21.40
N LEU A 488 13.98 -5.41 -20.59
CA LEU A 488 13.99 -4.51 -19.44
C LEU A 488 14.97 -4.96 -18.36
N ALA A 489 15.07 -6.27 -18.10
CA ALA A 489 16.03 -6.83 -17.14
C ALA A 489 17.49 -6.50 -17.56
N ASP A 490 17.81 -6.69 -18.83
CA ASP A 490 19.15 -6.38 -19.38
C ASP A 490 19.47 -4.88 -19.25
N TYR A 491 18.49 -4.03 -19.52
CA TYR A 491 18.65 -2.58 -19.34
C TYR A 491 18.92 -2.21 -17.88
N LEU A 492 18.16 -2.74 -16.93
CA LEU A 492 18.37 -2.51 -15.50
C LEU A 492 19.75 -2.97 -15.04
N HIS A 493 20.19 -4.15 -15.50
CA HIS A 493 21.53 -4.66 -15.21
C HIS A 493 22.62 -3.67 -15.68
N THR A 494 22.47 -3.13 -16.88
CA THR A 494 23.40 -2.13 -17.43
C THR A 494 23.41 -0.83 -16.61
N LEU A 495 22.24 -0.35 -16.16
CA LEU A 495 22.15 0.83 -15.30
C LEU A 495 22.90 0.63 -13.98
N HIS A 496 22.72 -0.50 -13.31
CA HIS A 496 23.39 -0.79 -12.04
C HIS A 496 24.90 -0.95 -12.17
N LEU A 497 25.38 -1.52 -13.27
CA LEU A 497 26.82 -1.57 -13.55
C LEU A 497 27.42 -0.17 -13.71
N ASN A 498 26.69 0.77 -14.33
CA ASN A 498 27.12 2.14 -14.50
C ASN A 498 27.11 2.91 -13.17
N GLU A 499 26.09 2.71 -12.31
CA GLU A 499 26.03 3.28 -10.96
C GLU A 499 27.20 2.80 -10.09
N ALA A 500 27.50 1.49 -10.11
CA ALA A 500 28.62 0.91 -9.36
C ALA A 500 29.97 1.49 -9.79
N ARG A 501 30.15 1.81 -11.07
CA ARG A 501 31.36 2.45 -11.62
C ARG A 501 31.48 3.92 -11.31
N ALA A 502 30.33 4.62 -11.17
CA ALA A 502 30.27 6.05 -10.88
C ALA A 502 30.51 6.37 -9.40
N GLN A 503 30.35 5.41 -8.49
CA GLN A 503 30.67 5.62 -7.08
C GLN A 503 32.19 5.69 -6.89
N PRO A 504 32.74 6.80 -6.33
CA PRO A 504 34.18 6.90 -6.07
C PRO A 504 34.56 5.78 -5.09
N ILE A 505 35.60 5.04 -5.43
CA ILE A 505 36.22 4.06 -4.53
C ILE A 505 36.56 4.81 -3.24
N LYS A 506 35.77 4.65 -2.19
CA LYS A 506 36.16 5.08 -0.84
C LYS A 506 37.36 4.21 -0.47
N ARG A 507 38.56 4.76 -0.70
CA ARG A 507 39.80 4.15 -0.17
C ARG A 507 39.67 4.14 1.35
N ALA A 508 39.90 2.96 1.92
CA ALA A 508 39.86 2.65 3.34
C ALA A 508 40.76 3.59 4.17
#